data_b6618c8c32a062c663241042ef91f22b
#
_entry.id   b6618c8c32a062c663241042ef91f22b
#
_cell.length_a   1.000
_cell.length_b   1.000
_cell.length_c   1.000
_cell.angle_alpha   90.00
_cell.angle_beta   90.00
_cell.angle_gamma   90.00
#
_symmetry.space_group_name_H-M   'P 1'
#
loop_
_entity.id
_entity.type
_entity.pdbx_description
1 polymer ?
#
loop_
_entity_poly.entity_id
_entity_poly.type
_entity_poly.pdbx_seq_one_letter_code
_entity_poly.pdbx_strand_id
1 'polypeptide(L)'
;MNNDLSSYFEDPEFKDLLAKYEGMAESHTPTYFDAEELTDIAEYYATQGEEEKAEEAIDFALRLHPSNTDALVFKARSLYIKGDLAQAYQVMNLIEDTNDREVKFLQADLLIEQNRMEEAEDIYLELARSEDESFEVLLDIALTYMDANSKANSYQWLEKIRQKGINEKNNQKFRDAWCDYCMTFGEPEKATEAFQLSLDELPYSVAHWNGLAKCYLAQDEIEKALEAVDFSLAIEENNYDALEVKAYCFLQSENQEEAIAIYQQLLPRAKVPSRIYAPMVKSYMMLEKADEAKATCLEWLKKCPKLTSFEKSVIFSYISMCSFNLGQTLEGMEYIDAALNLEPSFRGAMLQKGMLHLQLKEYDEAENLFYKVMDISPDDELSEVIYNIANSYYFLELYPETIAWCEKIILNYPDEQMEALHLIACSHYNMSDVHQCLRYLTQIWQMNNSNFDEAYLNDKRFKHMFENIAQANKNYKNKKTNE
;
A
#
# COMPACT_ATOMS: atom_id res chain seq x y z
N MET A 1 0.18 10.22 -21.86
CA MET A 1 1.53 10.68 -22.27
C MET A 1 2.53 9.55 -22.59
N ASN A 2 2.57 8.42 -21.86
CA ASN A 2 3.65 7.42 -22.04
C ASN A 2 3.73 6.69 -23.41
N ASN A 3 2.67 6.58 -24.19
CA ASN A 3 2.73 5.83 -25.48
C ASN A 3 3.29 6.65 -26.65
N ASP A 4 3.12 7.96 -26.67
CA ASP A 4 3.62 8.81 -27.74
C ASP A 4 5.13 9.10 -27.57
N LEU A 5 5.58 9.33 -26.34
CA LEU A 5 7.02 9.55 -26.03
C LEU A 5 7.85 8.28 -26.26
N SER A 6 7.33 7.09 -25.94
CA SER A 6 8.08 5.85 -26.16
C SER A 6 8.32 5.58 -27.65
N SER A 7 7.39 5.94 -28.53
CA SER A 7 7.55 5.81 -29.97
C SER A 7 8.54 6.83 -30.53
N TYR A 8 8.58 8.04 -29.98
CA TYR A 8 9.54 9.10 -30.34
C TYR A 8 10.98 8.70 -29.98
N PHE A 9 11.20 8.13 -28.80
CA PHE A 9 12.54 7.66 -28.40
C PHE A 9 13.07 6.46 -29.19
N GLU A 10 12.20 5.77 -29.91
CA GLU A 10 12.60 4.71 -30.85
C GLU A 10 12.94 5.22 -32.25
N ASP A 11 12.65 6.51 -32.53
CA ASP A 11 12.93 7.12 -33.83
C ASP A 11 14.45 7.16 -34.10
N PRO A 12 14.88 6.83 -35.34
CA PRO A 12 16.28 6.92 -35.73
C PRO A 12 16.91 8.32 -35.54
N GLU A 13 16.13 9.40 -35.74
CA GLU A 13 16.60 10.77 -35.57
C GLU A 13 16.95 11.06 -34.10
N PHE A 14 16.10 10.61 -33.17
CA PHE A 14 16.38 10.74 -31.74
C PHE A 14 17.58 9.88 -31.32
N LYS A 15 17.70 8.65 -31.83
CA LYS A 15 18.85 7.77 -31.54
C LYS A 15 20.17 8.37 -32.01
N ASP A 16 20.19 9.02 -33.18
CA ASP A 16 21.37 9.74 -33.68
C ASP A 16 21.70 10.97 -32.83
N LEU A 17 20.67 11.70 -32.34
CA LEU A 17 20.82 12.81 -31.41
C LEU A 17 21.42 12.35 -30.08
N LEU A 18 20.91 11.28 -29.50
CA LEU A 18 21.41 10.71 -28.24
C LEU A 18 22.87 10.24 -28.40
N ALA A 19 23.19 9.51 -29.49
CA ALA A 19 24.57 9.08 -29.78
C ALA A 19 25.52 10.23 -29.93
N LYS A 20 25.08 11.35 -30.55
CA LYS A 20 25.86 12.59 -30.68
C LYS A 20 26.13 13.23 -29.31
N TYR A 21 25.12 13.21 -28.39
CA TYR A 21 25.26 13.74 -27.05
C TYR A 21 26.23 12.89 -26.21
N GLU A 22 26.07 11.56 -26.22
CA GLU A 22 26.97 10.66 -25.52
C GLU A 22 28.41 10.72 -26.04
N GLY A 23 28.57 10.76 -27.38
CA GLY A 23 29.88 10.93 -28.00
C GLY A 23 30.57 12.25 -27.64
N MET A 24 29.83 13.34 -27.42
CA MET A 24 30.36 14.60 -26.92
C MET A 24 30.85 14.46 -25.47
N ALA A 25 30.10 13.79 -24.61
CA ALA A 25 30.45 13.55 -23.21
C ALA A 25 31.75 12.74 -23.08
N GLU A 26 31.95 11.74 -23.95
CA GLU A 26 33.15 10.89 -23.96
C GLU A 26 34.37 11.58 -24.57
N SER A 27 34.21 12.32 -25.68
CA SER A 27 35.29 12.90 -26.47
C SER A 27 35.71 14.31 -26.04
N HIS A 28 34.93 14.97 -25.18
CA HIS A 28 35.09 16.38 -24.79
C HIS A 28 35.15 17.36 -25.97
N THR A 29 34.55 17.00 -27.12
CA THR A 29 34.49 17.88 -28.29
C THR A 29 33.25 18.75 -28.20
N PRO A 30 33.34 20.10 -28.20
CA PRO A 30 32.20 20.98 -28.12
C PRO A 30 31.25 20.74 -29.28
N THR A 31 30.05 20.28 -28.99
CA THR A 31 28.97 20.14 -29.96
C THR A 31 27.84 21.07 -29.53
N TYR A 32 27.20 21.75 -30.45
CA TYR A 32 26.05 22.60 -30.19
C TYR A 32 24.79 21.72 -30.21
N PHE A 33 23.94 21.95 -29.22
CA PHE A 33 22.56 21.41 -29.12
C PHE A 33 21.64 22.61 -28.85
N ASP A 34 20.44 22.55 -29.38
CA ASP A 34 19.41 23.48 -28.94
C ASP A 34 18.76 23.02 -27.61
N ALA A 35 17.87 23.88 -27.07
CA ALA A 35 17.29 23.59 -25.75
C ALA A 35 16.31 22.40 -25.79
N GLU A 36 15.53 22.29 -26.86
CA GLU A 36 14.55 21.24 -27.07
C GLU A 36 15.23 19.86 -27.17
N GLU A 37 16.31 19.78 -28.00
CA GLU A 37 17.12 18.56 -28.10
C GLU A 37 17.66 18.07 -26.74
N LEU A 38 18.13 18.99 -25.90
CA LEU A 38 18.66 18.63 -24.58
C LEU A 38 17.57 18.28 -23.56
N THR A 39 16.40 18.90 -23.68
CA THR A 39 15.24 18.56 -22.84
C THR A 39 14.71 17.17 -23.20
N ASP A 40 14.60 16.83 -24.50
CA ASP A 40 14.22 15.50 -24.98
C ASP A 40 15.20 14.41 -24.46
N ILE A 41 16.51 14.69 -24.49
CA ILE A 41 17.53 13.78 -23.94
C ILE A 41 17.35 13.61 -22.42
N ALA A 42 17.04 14.67 -21.69
CA ALA A 42 16.80 14.58 -20.26
C ALA A 42 15.54 13.78 -19.95
N GLU A 43 14.46 13.98 -20.71
CA GLU A 43 13.22 13.18 -20.59
C GLU A 43 13.49 11.70 -20.87
N TYR A 44 14.26 11.39 -21.90
CA TYR A 44 14.67 10.03 -22.19
C TYR A 44 15.38 9.39 -20.98
N TYR A 45 16.43 10.04 -20.43
CA TYR A 45 17.14 9.49 -19.28
C TYR A 45 16.25 9.37 -18.04
N ALA A 46 15.34 10.30 -17.82
CA ALA A 46 14.36 10.21 -16.75
C ALA A 46 13.43 8.98 -16.90
N THR A 47 12.98 8.68 -18.12
CA THR A 47 12.17 7.48 -18.39
C THR A 47 12.94 6.18 -18.18
N GLN A 48 14.27 6.19 -18.37
CA GLN A 48 15.15 5.04 -18.09
C GLN A 48 15.51 4.92 -16.60
N GLY A 49 15.12 5.90 -15.76
CA GLY A 49 15.47 5.93 -14.34
C GLY A 49 16.92 6.39 -14.09
N GLU A 50 17.57 7.00 -15.09
CA GLU A 50 18.95 7.54 -15.03
C GLU A 50 18.93 9.02 -14.63
N GLU A 51 18.44 9.30 -13.40
CA GLU A 51 18.20 10.67 -12.93
C GLU A 51 19.43 11.57 -12.98
N GLU A 52 20.62 11.06 -12.65
CA GLU A 52 21.87 11.83 -12.70
C GLU A 52 22.18 12.34 -14.12
N LYS A 53 22.00 11.49 -15.14
CA LYS A 53 22.20 11.87 -16.54
C LYS A 53 21.13 12.84 -17.03
N ALA A 54 19.89 12.67 -16.60
CA ALA A 54 18.82 13.61 -16.91
C ALA A 54 19.15 15.02 -16.36
N GLU A 55 19.63 15.10 -15.13
CA GLU A 55 20.06 16.38 -14.54
C GLU A 55 21.26 17.00 -15.25
N GLU A 56 22.26 16.19 -15.63
CA GLU A 56 23.42 16.68 -16.40
C GLU A 56 22.98 17.28 -17.73
N ALA A 57 22.04 16.65 -18.44
CA ALA A 57 21.50 17.15 -19.70
C ALA A 57 20.75 18.48 -19.53
N ILE A 58 19.90 18.58 -18.51
CA ILE A 58 19.17 19.83 -18.20
C ILE A 58 20.10 20.93 -17.72
N ASP A 59 21.07 20.63 -16.88
CA ASP A 59 22.05 21.61 -16.46
C ASP A 59 22.90 22.11 -17.65
N PHE A 60 23.14 21.27 -18.65
CA PHE A 60 23.78 21.65 -19.89
C PHE A 60 22.85 22.53 -20.75
N ALA A 61 21.57 22.18 -20.87
CA ALA A 61 20.58 23.01 -21.54
C ALA A 61 20.51 24.42 -20.94
N LEU A 62 20.41 24.53 -19.61
CA LEU A 62 20.32 25.82 -18.92
C LEU A 62 21.62 26.62 -18.94
N ARG A 63 22.79 26.00 -19.12
CA ARG A 63 24.07 26.74 -19.38
C ARG A 63 24.08 27.39 -20.76
N LEU A 64 23.50 26.75 -21.78
CA LEU A 64 23.43 27.26 -23.13
C LEU A 64 22.24 28.21 -23.33
N HIS A 65 21.11 27.90 -22.71
CA HIS A 65 19.82 28.55 -22.87
C HIS A 65 19.18 28.85 -21.50
N PRO A 66 19.69 29.83 -20.72
CA PRO A 66 19.31 30.04 -19.31
C PRO A 66 17.83 30.39 -19.07
N SER A 67 17.14 30.90 -20.07
CA SER A 67 15.72 31.30 -19.99
C SER A 67 14.78 30.39 -20.77
N ASN A 68 15.23 29.20 -21.19
CA ASN A 68 14.36 28.28 -21.89
C ASN A 68 13.32 27.72 -20.92
N THR A 69 12.02 27.85 -21.26
CA THR A 69 10.88 27.50 -20.40
C THR A 69 10.86 26.00 -20.11
N ASP A 70 10.99 25.15 -21.13
CA ASP A 70 10.88 23.67 -20.98
C ASP A 70 11.99 23.13 -20.07
N ALA A 71 13.23 23.58 -20.28
CA ALA A 71 14.37 23.19 -19.44
C ALA A 71 14.20 23.64 -17.97
N LEU A 72 13.66 24.88 -17.75
CA LEU A 72 13.36 25.37 -16.41
C LEU A 72 12.20 24.60 -15.76
N VAL A 73 11.15 24.27 -16.49
CA VAL A 73 10.04 23.43 -16.02
C VAL A 73 10.53 22.06 -15.63
N PHE A 74 11.32 21.41 -16.50
CA PHE A 74 11.90 20.10 -16.18
C PHE A 74 12.75 20.15 -14.89
N LYS A 75 13.63 21.16 -14.77
CA LYS A 75 14.48 21.35 -13.59
C LYS A 75 13.65 21.56 -12.32
N ALA A 76 12.64 22.40 -12.38
CA ALA A 76 11.78 22.69 -11.24
C ALA A 76 10.95 21.46 -10.84
N ARG A 77 10.44 20.69 -11.83
CA ARG A 77 9.71 19.42 -11.59
C ARG A 77 10.61 18.35 -10.98
N SER A 78 11.86 18.22 -11.46
CA SER A 78 12.85 17.30 -10.87
C SER A 78 13.14 17.64 -9.40
N LEU A 79 13.28 18.93 -9.07
CA LEU A 79 13.47 19.41 -7.69
C LEU A 79 12.22 19.16 -6.82
N TYR A 80 11.04 19.38 -7.39
CA TYR A 80 9.75 19.09 -6.73
C TYR A 80 9.64 17.62 -6.34
N ILE A 81 9.91 16.71 -7.28
CA ILE A 81 9.88 15.23 -7.04
C ILE A 81 10.89 14.82 -5.96
N LYS A 82 12.05 15.49 -5.90
CA LYS A 82 13.08 15.28 -4.86
C LYS A 82 12.72 15.87 -3.49
N GLY A 83 11.60 16.60 -3.41
CA GLY A 83 11.16 17.28 -2.19
C GLY A 83 11.88 18.59 -1.88
N ASP A 84 12.75 19.09 -2.77
CA ASP A 84 13.41 20.40 -2.60
C ASP A 84 12.51 21.53 -3.13
N LEU A 85 11.42 21.75 -2.42
CA LEU A 85 10.41 22.74 -2.77
C LEU A 85 11.01 24.16 -2.83
N ALA A 86 12.00 24.48 -1.98
CA ALA A 86 12.59 25.80 -1.94
C ALA A 86 13.34 26.12 -3.23
N GLN A 87 14.13 25.20 -3.75
CA GLN A 87 14.83 25.36 -5.01
C GLN A 87 13.86 25.28 -6.20
N ALA A 88 12.85 24.39 -6.17
CA ALA A 88 11.81 24.33 -7.21
C ALA A 88 11.14 25.70 -7.41
N TYR A 89 10.75 26.39 -6.32
CA TYR A 89 10.22 27.75 -6.38
C TYR A 89 11.22 28.78 -6.96
N GLN A 90 12.48 28.68 -6.60
CA GLN A 90 13.50 29.61 -7.14
C GLN A 90 13.64 29.44 -8.66
N VAL A 91 13.67 28.21 -9.14
CA VAL A 91 13.76 27.93 -10.58
C VAL A 91 12.49 28.37 -11.30
N MET A 92 11.31 28.09 -10.75
CA MET A 92 10.03 28.50 -11.31
C MET A 92 9.95 30.03 -11.48
N ASN A 93 10.47 30.81 -10.53
CA ASN A 93 10.48 32.27 -10.61
C ASN A 93 11.41 32.82 -11.73
N LEU A 94 12.24 32.02 -12.37
CA LEU A 94 13.04 32.37 -13.53
C LEU A 94 12.28 32.24 -14.85
N ILE A 95 11.12 31.58 -14.83
CA ILE A 95 10.30 31.35 -16.02
C ILE A 95 9.55 32.65 -16.36
N GLU A 96 9.77 33.15 -17.56
CA GLU A 96 9.15 34.39 -18.06
C GLU A 96 7.74 34.13 -18.61
N ASP A 97 7.53 32.99 -19.30
CA ASP A 97 6.23 32.62 -19.86
C ASP A 97 5.37 31.89 -18.83
N THR A 98 4.64 32.68 -18.05
CA THR A 98 3.72 32.15 -17.02
C THR A 98 2.39 31.63 -17.58
N ASN A 99 2.11 31.79 -18.89
CA ASN A 99 0.90 31.29 -19.54
C ASN A 99 1.07 29.92 -20.15
N ASP A 100 2.29 29.42 -20.20
CA ASP A 100 2.57 28.07 -20.67
C ASP A 100 1.79 27.05 -19.83
N ARG A 101 1.31 25.98 -20.50
CA ARG A 101 0.50 24.95 -19.86
C ARG A 101 1.24 24.23 -18.75
N GLU A 102 2.48 23.77 -19.04
CA GLU A 102 3.27 23.00 -18.09
C GLU A 102 3.70 23.85 -16.89
N VAL A 103 3.93 25.17 -17.13
CA VAL A 103 4.20 26.13 -16.06
C VAL A 103 2.99 26.27 -15.13
N LYS A 104 1.78 26.35 -15.66
CA LYS A 104 0.55 26.43 -14.84
C LYS A 104 0.32 25.15 -14.03
N PHE A 105 0.56 23.97 -14.61
CA PHE A 105 0.51 22.72 -13.87
C PHE A 105 1.51 22.72 -12.73
N LEU A 106 2.77 23.04 -13.00
CA LEU A 106 3.81 23.09 -11.96
C LEU A 106 3.50 24.13 -10.86
N GLN A 107 2.95 25.28 -11.21
CA GLN A 107 2.49 26.27 -10.23
C GLN A 107 1.40 25.70 -9.31
N ALA A 108 0.42 25.02 -9.89
CA ALA A 108 -0.65 24.42 -9.14
C ALA A 108 -0.17 23.26 -8.23
N ASP A 109 0.74 22.40 -8.72
CA ASP A 109 1.37 21.33 -7.94
C ASP A 109 2.08 21.90 -6.69
N LEU A 110 2.88 22.96 -6.89
CA LEU A 110 3.58 23.61 -5.79
C LEU A 110 2.63 24.30 -4.78
N LEU A 111 1.47 24.80 -5.22
CA LEU A 111 0.43 25.36 -4.35
C LEU A 111 -0.28 24.25 -3.55
N ILE A 112 -0.55 23.12 -4.18
CA ILE A 112 -1.15 21.94 -3.54
C ILE A 112 -0.26 21.45 -2.40
N GLU A 113 1.06 21.34 -2.62
CA GLU A 113 2.04 20.97 -1.59
C GLU A 113 2.07 21.94 -0.39
N GLN A 114 1.76 23.22 -0.65
CA GLN A 114 1.60 24.22 0.41
C GLN A 114 0.22 24.20 1.10
N ASN A 115 -0.64 23.24 0.73
CA ASN A 115 -2.04 23.19 1.18
C ASN A 115 -2.88 24.43 0.79
N ARG A 116 -2.51 25.10 -0.33
CA ARG A 116 -3.19 26.25 -0.90
C ARG A 116 -4.13 25.81 -2.04
N MET A 117 -5.03 24.90 -1.72
CA MET A 117 -5.91 24.24 -2.70
C MET A 117 -6.79 25.21 -3.49
N GLU A 118 -7.28 26.28 -2.86
CA GLU A 118 -8.15 27.28 -3.54
C GLU A 118 -7.39 28.02 -4.65
N GLU A 119 -6.14 28.39 -4.42
CA GLU A 119 -5.33 29.09 -5.41
C GLU A 119 -4.91 28.17 -6.57
N ALA A 120 -4.65 26.89 -6.27
CA ALA A 120 -4.41 25.88 -7.30
C ALA A 120 -5.66 25.68 -8.19
N GLU A 121 -6.84 25.61 -7.58
CA GLU A 121 -8.12 25.49 -8.31
C GLU A 121 -8.37 26.70 -9.22
N ASP A 122 -8.04 27.93 -8.79
CA ASP A 122 -8.16 29.13 -9.63
C ASP A 122 -7.28 29.02 -10.88
N ILE A 123 -6.03 28.52 -10.75
CA ILE A 123 -5.14 28.29 -11.89
C ILE A 123 -5.73 27.23 -12.83
N TYR A 124 -6.23 26.12 -12.31
CA TYR A 124 -6.82 25.06 -13.13
C TYR A 124 -8.10 25.51 -13.84
N LEU A 125 -8.93 26.32 -13.19
CA LEU A 125 -10.11 26.91 -13.82
C LEU A 125 -9.74 27.89 -14.95
N GLU A 126 -8.68 28.66 -14.78
CA GLU A 126 -8.16 29.52 -15.84
C GLU A 126 -7.60 28.70 -17.00
N LEU A 127 -6.79 27.67 -16.70
CA LEU A 127 -6.21 26.79 -17.70
C LEU A 127 -7.32 26.06 -18.49
N ALA A 128 -8.30 25.48 -17.82
CA ALA A 128 -9.40 24.80 -18.48
C ALA A 128 -10.17 25.74 -19.43
N ARG A 129 -10.40 27.01 -19.01
CA ARG A 129 -11.09 28.01 -19.88
C ARG A 129 -10.24 28.41 -21.08
N SER A 130 -8.91 28.53 -20.93
CA SER A 130 -8.02 28.91 -22.03
C SER A 130 -7.93 27.83 -23.11
N GLU A 131 -8.19 26.56 -22.75
CA GLU A 131 -8.16 25.40 -23.65
C GLU A 131 -9.58 24.87 -23.98
N ASP A 132 -10.60 25.73 -23.94
CA ASP A 132 -12.00 25.38 -24.24
C ASP A 132 -12.53 24.17 -23.46
N GLU A 133 -12.02 23.96 -22.25
CA GLU A 133 -12.30 22.78 -21.40
C GLU A 133 -12.16 21.46 -22.20
N SER A 134 -11.07 21.31 -22.92
CA SER A 134 -10.78 20.10 -23.67
C SER A 134 -10.75 18.87 -22.75
N PHE A 135 -11.05 17.70 -23.31
CA PHE A 135 -11.05 16.45 -22.53
C PHE A 135 -9.69 16.21 -21.87
N GLU A 136 -8.63 16.45 -22.62
CA GLU A 136 -7.25 16.22 -22.17
C GLU A 136 -6.91 17.10 -20.96
N VAL A 137 -7.19 18.39 -21.00
CA VAL A 137 -6.87 19.29 -19.89
C VAL A 137 -7.69 18.97 -18.63
N LEU A 138 -8.98 18.65 -18.80
CA LEU A 138 -9.81 18.27 -17.66
C LEU A 138 -9.35 16.95 -17.01
N LEU A 139 -8.90 16.01 -17.84
CA LEU A 139 -8.38 14.72 -17.37
C LEU A 139 -7.06 14.90 -16.64
N ASP A 140 -6.11 15.66 -17.20
CA ASP A 140 -4.82 15.92 -16.57
C ASP A 140 -4.98 16.59 -15.19
N ILE A 141 -5.90 17.56 -15.08
CA ILE A 141 -6.22 18.19 -13.78
C ILE A 141 -6.80 17.17 -12.79
N ALA A 142 -7.71 16.30 -13.24
CA ALA A 142 -8.27 15.27 -12.37
C ALA A 142 -7.20 14.31 -11.86
N LEU A 143 -6.25 13.91 -12.73
CA LEU A 143 -5.13 13.05 -12.38
C LEU A 143 -4.18 13.73 -11.40
N THR A 144 -3.86 15.01 -11.59
CA THR A 144 -3.00 15.77 -10.66
C THR A 144 -3.60 15.82 -9.25
N TYR A 145 -4.91 16.07 -9.13
CA TYR A 145 -5.57 16.01 -7.83
C TYR A 145 -5.63 14.58 -7.24
N MET A 146 -5.62 13.57 -8.08
CA MET A 146 -5.54 12.17 -7.63
C MET A 146 -4.15 11.86 -7.07
N ASP A 147 -3.09 12.30 -7.74
CA ASP A 147 -1.70 12.17 -7.27
C ASP A 147 -1.50 12.92 -5.93
N ALA A 148 -2.16 14.08 -5.77
CA ALA A 148 -2.20 14.82 -4.53
C ALA A 148 -3.11 14.23 -3.45
N ASN A 149 -3.67 13.02 -3.67
CA ASN A 149 -4.61 12.34 -2.78
C ASN A 149 -5.86 13.17 -2.41
N SER A 150 -6.28 14.07 -3.29
CA SER A 150 -7.45 14.93 -3.10
C SER A 150 -8.70 14.34 -3.75
N LYS A 151 -9.37 13.42 -3.03
CA LYS A 151 -10.56 12.70 -3.51
C LYS A 151 -11.65 13.62 -4.07
N ALA A 152 -11.98 14.66 -3.32
CA ALA A 152 -13.11 15.54 -3.67
C ALA A 152 -12.85 16.35 -4.96
N ASN A 153 -11.65 16.93 -5.08
CA ASN A 153 -11.29 17.74 -6.24
C ASN A 153 -11.13 16.86 -7.48
N SER A 154 -10.43 15.73 -7.38
CA SER A 154 -10.31 14.78 -8.48
C SER A 154 -11.69 14.34 -8.99
N TYR A 155 -12.62 13.97 -8.07
CA TYR A 155 -13.98 13.60 -8.44
C TYR A 155 -14.74 14.73 -9.17
N GLN A 156 -14.60 15.96 -8.70
CA GLN A 156 -15.27 17.11 -9.33
C GLN A 156 -14.83 17.31 -10.78
N TRP A 157 -13.54 17.16 -11.07
CA TRP A 157 -13.00 17.30 -12.42
C TRP A 157 -13.41 16.11 -13.32
N LEU A 158 -13.42 14.89 -12.82
CA LEU A 158 -13.98 13.73 -13.52
C LEU A 158 -15.48 13.92 -13.82
N GLU A 159 -16.22 14.51 -12.90
CA GLU A 159 -17.64 14.79 -13.10
C GLU A 159 -17.89 15.90 -14.14
N LYS A 160 -17.02 16.92 -14.25
CA LYS A 160 -17.06 17.89 -15.34
C LYS A 160 -16.92 17.21 -16.71
N ILE A 161 -16.04 16.19 -16.82
CA ILE A 161 -15.91 15.39 -18.06
C ILE A 161 -17.21 14.62 -18.34
N ARG A 162 -17.84 14.01 -17.33
CA ARG A 162 -19.13 13.30 -17.49
C ARG A 162 -20.24 14.22 -17.95
N GLN A 163 -20.29 15.46 -17.46
CA GLN A 163 -21.28 16.46 -17.91
C GLN A 163 -21.16 16.79 -19.39
N LYS A 164 -19.98 16.58 -20.00
CA LYS A 164 -19.78 16.69 -21.45
C LYS A 164 -20.18 15.41 -22.21
N GLY A 165 -20.72 14.41 -21.54
CA GLY A 165 -21.16 13.14 -22.13
C GLY A 165 -20.05 12.09 -22.32
N ILE A 166 -18.85 12.35 -21.80
CA ILE A 166 -17.74 11.41 -21.80
C ILE A 166 -17.73 10.65 -20.47
N ASN A 167 -17.71 9.33 -20.53
CA ASN A 167 -17.76 8.47 -19.34
C ASN A 167 -17.07 7.11 -19.60
N GLU A 168 -17.03 6.28 -18.56
CA GLU A 168 -16.40 4.97 -18.57
C GLU A 168 -16.94 4.00 -19.64
N LYS A 169 -18.13 4.25 -20.19
CA LYS A 169 -18.74 3.39 -21.22
C LYS A 169 -18.35 3.74 -22.65
N ASN A 170 -17.94 5.00 -22.88
CA ASN A 170 -17.74 5.51 -24.23
C ASN A 170 -16.35 6.09 -24.50
N ASN A 171 -15.47 6.14 -23.49
CA ASN A 171 -14.11 6.63 -23.63
C ASN A 171 -13.13 5.83 -22.79
N GLN A 172 -12.13 5.22 -23.44
CA GLN A 172 -11.16 4.36 -22.77
C GLN A 172 -10.26 5.15 -21.82
N LYS A 173 -9.69 6.29 -22.24
CA LYS A 173 -8.81 7.10 -21.36
C LYS A 173 -9.52 7.56 -20.10
N PHE A 174 -10.81 7.93 -20.23
CA PHE A 174 -11.62 8.26 -19.06
C PHE A 174 -11.86 7.03 -18.16
N ARG A 175 -12.12 5.88 -18.76
CA ARG A 175 -12.33 4.61 -18.05
C ARG A 175 -11.10 4.22 -17.23
N ASP A 176 -9.90 4.32 -17.84
CA ASP A 176 -8.64 4.02 -17.17
C ASP A 176 -8.43 4.97 -15.96
N ALA A 177 -8.61 6.27 -16.16
CA ALA A 177 -8.53 7.25 -15.07
C ALA A 177 -9.60 7.02 -13.98
N TRP A 178 -10.79 6.58 -14.37
CA TRP A 178 -11.84 6.21 -13.42
C TRP A 178 -11.48 4.95 -12.61
N CYS A 179 -10.85 3.95 -13.24
CA CYS A 179 -10.29 2.80 -12.53
C CYS A 179 -9.25 3.23 -11.50
N ASP A 180 -8.30 4.08 -11.91
CA ASP A 180 -7.25 4.58 -11.04
C ASP A 180 -7.84 5.39 -9.86
N TYR A 181 -8.83 6.24 -10.13
CA TYR A 181 -9.56 6.98 -9.08
C TYR A 181 -10.21 6.04 -8.07
N CYS A 182 -10.95 5.05 -8.55
CA CYS A 182 -11.66 4.11 -7.67
C CYS A 182 -10.68 3.27 -6.85
N MET A 183 -9.57 2.85 -7.43
CA MET A 183 -8.53 2.09 -6.71
C MET A 183 -7.82 2.95 -5.67
N THR A 184 -7.46 4.18 -6.02
CA THR A 184 -6.78 5.12 -5.11
C THR A 184 -7.64 5.47 -3.89
N PHE A 185 -8.94 5.64 -4.09
CA PHE A 185 -9.84 6.10 -3.03
C PHE A 185 -10.71 5.00 -2.41
N GLY A 186 -10.35 3.74 -2.59
CA GLY A 186 -10.97 2.60 -1.91
C GLY A 186 -12.40 2.29 -2.36
N GLU A 187 -12.68 2.38 -3.67
CA GLU A 187 -13.96 2.03 -4.29
C GLU A 187 -13.80 0.84 -5.27
N PRO A 188 -13.28 -0.32 -4.82
CA PRO A 188 -12.88 -1.41 -5.70
C PRO A 188 -14.04 -2.02 -6.48
N GLU A 189 -15.29 -1.96 -5.98
CA GLU A 189 -16.46 -2.46 -6.70
C GLU A 189 -16.71 -1.66 -7.98
N LYS A 190 -16.58 -0.33 -7.91
CA LYS A 190 -16.73 0.55 -9.08
C LYS A 190 -15.59 0.37 -10.09
N ALA A 191 -14.37 0.15 -9.58
CA ALA A 191 -13.23 -0.16 -10.42
C ALA A 191 -13.41 -1.50 -11.14
N THR A 192 -13.95 -2.52 -10.45
CA THR A 192 -14.28 -3.83 -11.04
C THR A 192 -15.17 -3.70 -12.27
N GLU A 193 -16.29 -2.93 -12.15
CA GLU A 193 -17.19 -2.70 -13.29
C GLU A 193 -16.46 -2.03 -14.47
N ALA A 194 -15.62 -1.04 -14.20
CA ALA A 194 -14.90 -0.33 -15.23
C ALA A 194 -13.81 -1.20 -15.89
N PHE A 195 -13.06 -2.01 -15.14
CA PHE A 195 -12.10 -2.96 -15.70
C PHE A 195 -12.78 -4.04 -16.55
N GLN A 196 -13.96 -4.53 -16.16
CA GLN A 196 -14.74 -5.48 -16.95
C GLN A 196 -15.15 -4.87 -18.30
N LEU A 197 -15.62 -3.61 -18.30
CA LEU A 197 -15.92 -2.90 -19.56
C LEU A 197 -14.68 -2.73 -20.45
N SER A 198 -13.49 -2.47 -19.86
CA SER A 198 -12.24 -2.41 -20.62
C SER A 198 -11.88 -3.75 -21.24
N LEU A 199 -12.08 -4.83 -20.50
CA LEU A 199 -11.77 -6.20 -20.98
C LEU A 199 -12.76 -6.71 -22.02
N ASP A 200 -14.00 -6.23 -22.04
CA ASP A 200 -14.95 -6.50 -23.14
C ASP A 200 -14.46 -5.93 -24.49
N GLU A 201 -13.77 -4.79 -24.45
CA GLU A 201 -13.18 -4.16 -25.63
C GLU A 201 -11.76 -4.67 -25.93
N LEU A 202 -10.95 -4.88 -24.89
CA LEU A 202 -9.54 -5.26 -24.95
C LEU A 202 -9.25 -6.53 -24.13
N PRO A 203 -9.74 -7.70 -24.57
CA PRO A 203 -9.67 -8.95 -23.79
C PRO A 203 -8.24 -9.47 -23.55
N TYR A 204 -7.26 -8.97 -24.31
CA TYR A 204 -5.85 -9.34 -24.16
C TYR A 204 -5.01 -8.26 -23.45
N SER A 205 -5.63 -7.34 -22.73
CA SER A 205 -4.91 -6.32 -21.96
C SER A 205 -4.45 -6.88 -20.62
N VAL A 206 -3.16 -7.15 -20.50
CA VAL A 206 -2.50 -7.60 -19.27
C VAL A 206 -2.73 -6.59 -18.13
N ALA A 207 -2.63 -5.28 -18.43
CA ALA A 207 -2.83 -4.22 -17.44
C ALA A 207 -4.24 -4.26 -16.82
N HIS A 208 -5.28 -4.44 -17.64
CA HIS A 208 -6.66 -4.50 -17.15
C HIS A 208 -6.95 -5.78 -16.37
N TRP A 209 -6.40 -6.95 -16.77
CA TRP A 209 -6.51 -8.17 -15.97
C TRP A 209 -5.83 -8.04 -14.63
N ASN A 210 -4.63 -7.41 -14.57
CA ASN A 210 -3.94 -7.13 -13.31
C ASN A 210 -4.74 -6.15 -12.42
N GLY A 211 -5.32 -5.11 -13.02
CA GLY A 211 -6.18 -4.16 -12.31
C GLY A 211 -7.42 -4.85 -11.71
N LEU A 212 -8.10 -5.68 -12.51
CA LEU A 212 -9.25 -6.46 -12.06
C LEU A 212 -8.90 -7.41 -10.93
N ALA A 213 -7.75 -8.08 -11.00
CA ALA A 213 -7.27 -8.96 -9.95
C ALA A 213 -7.01 -8.20 -8.64
N LYS A 214 -6.41 -6.99 -8.71
CA LYS A 214 -6.22 -6.12 -7.53
C LYS A 214 -7.56 -5.66 -6.94
N CYS A 215 -8.58 -5.39 -7.78
CA CYS A 215 -9.92 -5.06 -7.30
C CYS A 215 -10.55 -6.22 -6.53
N TYR A 216 -10.46 -7.45 -7.05
CA TYR A 216 -10.99 -8.63 -6.36
C TYR A 216 -10.24 -8.90 -5.05
N LEU A 217 -8.92 -8.68 -5.00
CA LEU A 217 -8.17 -8.75 -3.75
C LEU A 217 -8.65 -7.73 -2.71
N ALA A 218 -8.92 -6.50 -3.13
CA ALA A 218 -9.42 -5.46 -2.24
C ALA A 218 -10.84 -5.74 -1.71
N GLN A 219 -11.59 -6.62 -2.39
CA GLN A 219 -12.91 -7.12 -1.99
C GLN A 219 -12.85 -8.47 -1.25
N ASP A 220 -11.64 -8.95 -0.95
CA ASP A 220 -11.40 -10.28 -0.33
C ASP A 220 -11.91 -11.47 -1.18
N GLU A 221 -12.10 -11.25 -2.49
CA GLU A 221 -12.53 -12.28 -3.44
C GLU A 221 -11.33 -13.02 -4.07
N ILE A 222 -10.58 -13.75 -3.24
CA ILE A 222 -9.30 -14.35 -3.60
C ILE A 222 -9.39 -15.29 -4.81
N GLU A 223 -10.45 -16.09 -4.92
CA GLU A 223 -10.65 -17.02 -6.03
C GLU A 223 -10.80 -16.28 -7.36
N LYS A 224 -11.59 -15.20 -7.40
CA LYS A 224 -11.75 -14.38 -8.61
C LYS A 224 -10.47 -13.61 -8.95
N ALA A 225 -9.71 -13.19 -7.93
CA ALA A 225 -8.41 -12.56 -8.13
C ALA A 225 -7.44 -13.54 -8.81
N LEU A 226 -7.39 -14.80 -8.38
CA LEU A 226 -6.58 -15.85 -9.01
C LEU A 226 -7.01 -16.13 -10.47
N GLU A 227 -8.31 -16.20 -10.74
CA GLU A 227 -8.80 -16.36 -12.11
C GLU A 227 -8.35 -15.22 -13.02
N ALA A 228 -8.47 -13.96 -12.57
CA ALA A 228 -8.04 -12.80 -13.34
C ALA A 228 -6.51 -12.78 -13.57
N VAL A 229 -5.73 -13.15 -12.55
CA VAL A 229 -4.27 -13.32 -12.67
C VAL A 229 -3.91 -14.40 -13.67
N ASP A 230 -4.60 -15.53 -13.66
CA ASP A 230 -4.33 -16.63 -14.60
C ASP A 230 -4.61 -16.22 -16.04
N PHE A 231 -5.62 -15.38 -16.32
CA PHE A 231 -5.79 -14.75 -17.63
C PHE A 231 -4.63 -13.83 -18.01
N SER A 232 -4.17 -12.99 -17.09
CA SER A 232 -3.01 -12.12 -17.31
C SER A 232 -1.75 -12.95 -17.66
N LEU A 233 -1.46 -13.99 -16.89
CA LEU A 233 -0.31 -14.87 -17.09
C LEU A 233 -0.42 -15.76 -18.34
N ALA A 234 -1.64 -16.08 -18.80
CA ALA A 234 -1.84 -16.76 -20.07
C ALA A 234 -1.47 -15.88 -21.27
N ILE A 235 -1.57 -14.56 -21.14
CA ILE A 235 -1.16 -13.58 -22.16
C ILE A 235 0.35 -13.34 -22.05
N GLU A 236 0.85 -13.11 -20.83
CA GLU A 236 2.26 -12.82 -20.54
C GLU A 236 2.72 -13.64 -19.34
N GLU A 237 3.29 -14.83 -19.59
CA GLU A 237 3.64 -15.85 -18.58
C GLU A 237 4.53 -15.30 -17.42
N ASN A 238 5.40 -14.34 -17.72
CA ASN A 238 6.36 -13.79 -16.74
C ASN A 238 6.04 -12.35 -16.33
N ASN A 239 4.78 -11.93 -16.43
CA ASN A 239 4.38 -10.60 -16.01
C ASN A 239 4.61 -10.42 -14.51
N TYR A 240 5.41 -9.40 -14.16
CA TYR A 240 5.82 -9.16 -12.77
C TYR A 240 4.64 -8.88 -11.86
N ASP A 241 3.76 -7.95 -12.27
CA ASP A 241 2.61 -7.51 -11.45
C ASP A 241 1.61 -8.63 -11.22
N ALA A 242 1.33 -9.44 -12.27
CA ALA A 242 0.47 -10.61 -12.15
C ALA A 242 1.03 -11.65 -11.18
N LEU A 243 2.33 -11.94 -11.26
CA LEU A 243 2.99 -12.87 -10.34
C LEU A 243 2.99 -12.33 -8.90
N GLU A 244 3.20 -11.03 -8.69
CA GLU A 244 3.14 -10.42 -7.36
C GLU A 244 1.74 -10.56 -6.75
N VAL A 245 0.68 -10.27 -7.52
CA VAL A 245 -0.71 -10.49 -7.10
C VAL A 245 -0.99 -11.96 -6.80
N LYS A 246 -0.52 -12.88 -7.65
CA LYS A 246 -0.68 -14.34 -7.44
C LYS A 246 -0.02 -14.81 -6.14
N ALA A 247 1.20 -14.35 -5.89
CA ALA A 247 1.91 -14.67 -4.65
C ALA A 247 1.15 -14.16 -3.41
N TYR A 248 0.57 -12.96 -3.51
CA TYR A 248 -0.25 -12.41 -2.43
C TYR A 248 -1.54 -13.20 -2.22
N CYS A 249 -2.25 -13.62 -3.30
CA CYS A 249 -3.40 -14.51 -3.19
C CYS A 249 -3.05 -15.82 -2.48
N PHE A 250 -1.92 -16.44 -2.82
CA PHE A 250 -1.48 -17.65 -2.16
C PHE A 250 -1.12 -17.43 -0.69
N LEU A 251 -0.55 -16.27 -0.36
CA LEU A 251 -0.29 -15.90 1.03
C LEU A 251 -1.59 -15.83 1.86
N GLN A 252 -2.66 -15.28 1.28
CA GLN A 252 -3.97 -15.16 1.93
C GLN A 252 -4.74 -16.49 2.00
N SER A 253 -4.57 -17.37 1.02
CA SER A 253 -5.23 -18.69 0.97
C SER A 253 -4.45 -19.80 1.68
N GLU A 254 -3.52 -19.45 2.56
CA GLU A 254 -2.70 -20.40 3.35
C GLU A 254 -1.80 -21.33 2.48
N ASN A 255 -1.58 -20.99 1.20
CA ASN A 255 -0.69 -21.71 0.28
C ASN A 255 0.71 -21.10 0.31
N GLN A 256 1.36 -21.16 1.48
CA GLN A 256 2.60 -20.45 1.77
C GLN A 256 3.79 -20.91 0.91
N GLU A 257 3.84 -22.19 0.55
CA GLU A 257 4.95 -22.77 -0.22
C GLU A 257 4.93 -22.25 -1.68
N GLU A 258 3.76 -22.17 -2.28
CA GLU A 258 3.55 -21.59 -3.61
C GLU A 258 3.86 -20.09 -3.61
N ALA A 259 3.43 -19.36 -2.58
CA ALA A 259 3.75 -17.94 -2.42
C ALA A 259 5.27 -17.72 -2.37
N ILE A 260 6.00 -18.49 -1.56
CA ILE A 260 7.46 -18.41 -1.45
C ILE A 260 8.12 -18.68 -2.81
N ALA A 261 7.69 -19.70 -3.54
CA ALA A 261 8.27 -20.05 -4.83
C ALA A 261 8.16 -18.89 -5.84
N ILE A 262 7.01 -18.21 -5.87
CA ILE A 262 6.82 -17.05 -6.75
C ILE A 262 7.64 -15.85 -6.26
N TYR A 263 7.69 -15.56 -4.96
CA TYR A 263 8.52 -14.47 -4.44
C TYR A 263 10.01 -14.69 -4.73
N GLN A 264 10.51 -15.94 -4.66
CA GLN A 264 11.88 -16.28 -5.06
C GLN A 264 12.14 -16.00 -6.55
N GLN A 265 11.16 -16.25 -7.43
CA GLN A 265 11.23 -15.90 -8.85
C GLN A 265 11.23 -14.38 -9.09
N LEU A 266 10.46 -13.61 -8.30
CA LEU A 266 10.35 -12.16 -8.43
C LEU A 266 11.57 -11.41 -7.88
N LEU A 267 12.21 -11.92 -6.85
CA LEU A 267 13.27 -11.23 -6.11
C LEU A 267 14.41 -10.67 -6.99
N PRO A 268 14.94 -11.40 -8.00
CA PRO A 268 16.01 -10.89 -8.87
C PRO A 268 15.60 -9.69 -9.74
N ARG A 269 14.29 -9.50 -9.95
CA ARG A 269 13.70 -8.46 -10.81
C ARG A 269 13.08 -7.33 -10.00
N ALA A 270 13.06 -7.44 -8.67
CA ALA A 270 12.38 -6.50 -7.80
C ALA A 270 13.09 -5.14 -7.78
N LYS A 271 12.37 -4.06 -8.16
CA LYS A 271 12.85 -2.68 -8.00
C LYS A 271 13.00 -2.29 -6.52
N VAL A 272 12.12 -2.80 -5.67
CA VAL A 272 12.14 -2.61 -4.22
C VAL A 272 12.14 -3.99 -3.54
N PRO A 273 13.32 -4.60 -3.33
CA PRO A 273 13.42 -5.96 -2.78
C PRO A 273 12.73 -6.14 -1.42
N SER A 274 12.62 -5.08 -0.61
CA SER A 274 11.92 -5.11 0.68
C SER A 274 10.47 -5.59 0.57
N ARG A 275 9.78 -5.26 -0.55
CA ARG A 275 8.40 -5.72 -0.81
C ARG A 275 8.28 -7.22 -1.02
N ILE A 276 9.37 -7.88 -1.41
CA ILE A 276 9.41 -9.32 -1.65
C ILE A 276 9.92 -10.06 -0.41
N TYR A 277 10.95 -9.54 0.26
CA TYR A 277 11.51 -10.20 1.45
C TYR A 277 10.51 -10.28 2.59
N ALA A 278 9.77 -9.21 2.88
CA ALA A 278 8.85 -9.16 4.01
C ALA A 278 7.77 -10.27 3.96
N PRO A 279 7.00 -10.45 2.86
CA PRO A 279 6.03 -11.54 2.77
C PRO A 279 6.69 -12.93 2.73
N MET A 280 7.89 -13.09 2.14
CA MET A 280 8.63 -14.37 2.22
C MET A 280 8.95 -14.75 3.67
N VAL A 281 9.48 -13.82 4.47
CA VAL A 281 9.75 -14.05 5.88
C VAL A 281 8.48 -14.43 6.61
N LYS A 282 7.37 -13.70 6.37
CA LYS A 282 6.07 -14.01 6.96
C LYS A 282 5.57 -15.41 6.58
N SER A 283 5.69 -15.80 5.30
CA SER A 283 5.32 -17.14 4.82
C SER A 283 6.14 -18.24 5.51
N TYR A 284 7.47 -18.07 5.62
CA TYR A 284 8.30 -19.03 6.35
C TYR A 284 7.91 -19.14 7.82
N MET A 285 7.57 -18.03 8.46
CA MET A 285 7.11 -18.03 9.85
C MET A 285 5.78 -18.76 10.02
N MET A 286 4.83 -18.57 9.09
CA MET A 286 3.55 -19.29 9.09
C MET A 286 3.72 -20.80 8.88
N LEU A 287 4.75 -21.23 8.15
CA LEU A 287 5.13 -22.63 7.98
C LEU A 287 5.98 -23.16 9.15
N GLU A 288 6.18 -22.39 10.21
CA GLU A 288 7.05 -22.72 11.36
C GLU A 288 8.53 -22.99 10.95
N LYS A 289 8.94 -22.52 9.77
CA LYS A 289 10.31 -22.64 9.23
C LYS A 289 11.16 -21.46 9.71
N ALA A 290 11.45 -21.42 11.02
CA ALA A 290 12.12 -20.27 11.66
C ALA A 290 13.58 -20.10 11.19
N ASP A 291 14.29 -21.17 10.84
CA ASP A 291 15.67 -21.10 10.32
C ASP A 291 15.69 -20.42 8.94
N GLU A 292 14.77 -20.80 8.05
CA GLU A 292 14.65 -20.22 6.71
C GLU A 292 14.18 -18.75 6.78
N ALA A 293 13.24 -18.44 7.66
CA ALA A 293 12.81 -17.08 7.91
C ALA A 293 13.98 -16.19 8.38
N LYS A 294 14.76 -16.66 9.34
CA LYS A 294 15.96 -15.98 9.85
C LYS A 294 17.02 -15.79 8.76
N ALA A 295 17.30 -16.85 7.99
CA ALA A 295 18.24 -16.78 6.86
C ALA A 295 17.80 -15.74 5.82
N THR A 296 16.51 -15.69 5.50
CA THR A 296 15.92 -14.71 4.57
C THR A 296 16.09 -13.27 5.10
N CYS A 297 15.87 -13.02 6.39
CA CYS A 297 16.13 -11.72 7.01
C CYS A 297 17.60 -11.30 6.93
N LEU A 298 18.52 -12.21 7.17
CA LEU A 298 19.96 -11.94 7.08
C LEU A 298 20.40 -11.67 5.63
N GLU A 299 19.80 -12.38 4.66
CA GLU A 299 20.01 -12.11 3.24
C GLU A 299 19.48 -10.73 2.85
N TRP A 300 18.29 -10.35 3.32
CA TRP A 300 17.69 -9.04 3.11
C TRP A 300 18.63 -7.92 3.59
N LEU A 301 19.12 -7.99 4.83
CA LEU A 301 20.09 -7.03 5.37
C LEU A 301 21.36 -6.91 4.52
N LYS A 302 21.85 -8.05 3.99
CA LYS A 302 23.06 -8.09 3.18
C LYS A 302 22.88 -7.51 1.78
N LYS A 303 21.74 -7.80 1.13
CA LYS A 303 21.49 -7.41 -0.27
C LYS A 303 20.91 -6.01 -0.41
N CYS A 304 20.37 -5.42 0.65
CA CYS A 304 19.77 -4.09 0.65
C CYS A 304 20.55 -3.14 1.57
N PRO A 305 21.72 -2.61 1.17
CA PRO A 305 22.56 -1.79 2.05
C PRO A 305 21.98 -0.41 2.38
N LYS A 306 21.03 0.10 1.57
CA LYS A 306 20.40 1.43 1.74
C LYS A 306 19.05 1.34 2.49
N LEU A 307 18.90 0.40 3.44
CA LEU A 307 17.71 0.32 4.28
C LEU A 307 17.62 1.49 5.26
N THR A 308 16.41 2.01 5.43
CA THR A 308 16.10 3.00 6.47
C THR A 308 16.26 2.42 7.88
N SER A 309 16.31 3.27 8.91
CA SER A 309 16.31 2.82 10.32
C SER A 309 15.07 2.00 10.62
N PHE A 310 13.91 2.41 10.12
CA PHE A 310 12.66 1.70 10.30
C PHE A 310 12.67 0.30 9.66
N GLU A 311 13.10 0.18 8.40
CA GLU A 311 13.21 -1.12 7.74
C GLU A 311 14.16 -2.08 8.48
N LYS A 312 15.32 -1.57 8.95
CA LYS A 312 16.24 -2.37 9.77
C LYS A 312 15.61 -2.81 11.09
N SER A 313 14.85 -1.92 11.73
CA SER A 313 14.13 -2.23 12.96
C SER A 313 13.10 -3.33 12.74
N VAL A 314 12.34 -3.29 11.64
CA VAL A 314 11.40 -4.35 11.26
C VAL A 314 12.13 -5.68 11.03
N ILE A 315 13.25 -5.69 10.31
CA ILE A 315 14.02 -6.92 10.04
C ILE A 315 14.59 -7.50 11.35
N PHE A 316 15.12 -6.66 12.24
CA PHE A 316 15.60 -7.11 13.55
C PHE A 316 14.49 -7.69 14.41
N SER A 317 13.29 -7.13 14.33
CA SER A 317 12.09 -7.67 14.98
C SER A 317 11.78 -9.09 14.45
N TYR A 318 11.81 -9.31 13.14
CA TYR A 318 11.62 -10.64 12.57
C TYR A 318 12.74 -11.62 13.01
N ILE A 319 14.01 -11.20 12.99
CA ILE A 319 15.13 -12.05 13.45
C ILE A 319 14.96 -12.40 14.93
N SER A 320 14.54 -11.44 15.76
CA SER A 320 14.24 -11.67 17.17
C SER A 320 13.21 -12.78 17.35
N MET A 321 12.09 -12.69 16.62
CA MET A 321 11.01 -13.69 16.69
C MET A 321 11.47 -15.08 16.22
N CYS A 322 12.21 -15.12 15.09
CA CYS A 322 12.79 -16.36 14.60
C CYS A 322 13.76 -16.97 15.61
N SER A 323 14.67 -16.17 16.17
CA SER A 323 15.65 -16.63 17.17
C SER A 323 14.98 -17.17 18.41
N PHE A 324 13.89 -16.53 18.83
CA PHE A 324 13.10 -16.99 19.96
C PHE A 324 12.45 -18.37 19.69
N ASN A 325 11.81 -18.53 18.52
CA ASN A 325 11.18 -19.80 18.11
C ASN A 325 12.21 -20.94 17.98
N LEU A 326 13.47 -20.61 17.70
CA LEU A 326 14.60 -21.55 17.69
C LEU A 326 15.18 -21.83 19.09
N GLY A 327 14.62 -21.28 20.15
CA GLY A 327 15.12 -21.41 21.52
C GLY A 327 16.37 -20.57 21.81
N GLN A 328 16.73 -19.66 20.93
CA GLN A 328 17.88 -18.75 21.03
C GLN A 328 17.48 -17.44 21.73
N THR A 329 16.96 -17.54 22.95
CA THR A 329 16.33 -16.43 23.68
C THR A 329 17.20 -15.20 23.85
N LEU A 330 18.49 -15.38 24.20
CA LEU A 330 19.44 -14.27 24.38
C LEU A 330 19.64 -13.50 23.06
N GLU A 331 19.83 -14.20 21.96
CA GLU A 331 19.97 -13.59 20.63
C GLU A 331 18.67 -12.85 20.23
N GLY A 332 17.51 -13.45 20.52
CA GLY A 332 16.21 -12.79 20.29
C GLY A 332 16.09 -11.47 21.05
N MET A 333 16.51 -11.43 22.30
CA MET A 333 16.52 -10.20 23.12
C MET A 333 17.50 -9.15 22.59
N GLU A 334 18.71 -9.55 22.15
CA GLU A 334 19.69 -8.64 21.55
C GLU A 334 19.14 -7.98 20.26
N TYR A 335 18.47 -8.73 19.40
CA TYR A 335 17.90 -8.19 18.17
C TYR A 335 16.70 -7.28 18.42
N ILE A 336 15.81 -7.59 19.38
CA ILE A 336 14.69 -6.71 19.68
C ILE A 336 15.17 -5.41 20.35
N ASP A 337 16.21 -5.46 21.16
CA ASP A 337 16.86 -4.28 21.73
C ASP A 337 17.51 -3.42 20.63
N ALA A 338 18.18 -4.06 19.67
CA ALA A 338 18.73 -3.36 18.51
C ALA A 338 17.65 -2.70 17.66
N ALA A 339 16.48 -3.35 17.48
CA ALA A 339 15.33 -2.78 16.79
C ALA A 339 14.83 -1.52 17.49
N LEU A 340 14.64 -1.56 18.81
CA LEU A 340 14.16 -0.43 19.61
C LEU A 340 15.22 0.67 19.78
N ASN A 341 16.50 0.36 19.65
CA ASN A 341 17.55 1.39 19.61
C ASN A 341 17.53 2.18 18.30
N LEU A 342 17.15 1.56 17.18
CA LEU A 342 16.97 2.25 15.91
C LEU A 342 15.68 3.07 15.86
N GLU A 343 14.59 2.49 16.34
CA GLU A 343 13.25 3.08 16.34
C GLU A 343 12.59 2.92 17.72
N PRO A 344 12.88 3.85 18.67
CA PRO A 344 12.38 3.74 20.04
C PRO A 344 10.85 3.77 20.18
N SER A 345 10.15 4.30 19.18
CA SER A 345 8.68 4.38 19.12
C SER A 345 8.03 3.28 18.28
N PHE A 346 8.78 2.27 17.84
CA PHE A 346 8.21 1.18 17.05
C PHE A 346 7.33 0.28 17.90
N ARG A 347 6.01 0.55 17.88
CA ARG A 347 5.00 -0.14 18.69
C ARG A 347 5.03 -1.67 18.53
N GLY A 348 5.18 -2.15 17.27
CA GLY A 348 5.28 -3.58 16.99
C GLY A 348 6.45 -4.27 17.72
N ALA A 349 7.64 -3.65 17.72
CA ALA A 349 8.79 -4.17 18.45
C ALA A 349 8.63 -4.11 19.98
N MET A 350 7.95 -3.07 20.50
CA MET A 350 7.65 -2.99 21.94
C MET A 350 6.67 -4.09 22.36
N LEU A 351 5.59 -4.32 21.60
CA LEU A 351 4.64 -5.41 21.87
C LEU A 351 5.35 -6.76 21.85
N GLN A 352 6.18 -6.99 20.84
CA GLN A 352 6.96 -8.21 20.72
C GLN A 352 7.92 -8.39 21.90
N LYS A 353 8.63 -7.35 22.31
CA LYS A 353 9.51 -7.41 23.48
C LYS A 353 8.71 -7.70 24.75
N GLY A 354 7.52 -7.09 24.91
CA GLY A 354 6.60 -7.41 25.99
C GLY A 354 6.20 -8.89 26.01
N MET A 355 5.86 -9.46 24.84
CA MET A 355 5.57 -10.88 24.71
C MET A 355 6.77 -11.78 25.07
N LEU A 356 8.00 -11.40 24.69
CA LEU A 356 9.21 -12.11 25.11
C LEU A 356 9.40 -12.09 26.64
N HIS A 357 9.18 -10.94 27.29
CA HIS A 357 9.20 -10.84 28.76
C HIS A 357 8.13 -11.72 29.41
N LEU A 358 6.90 -11.78 28.87
CA LEU A 358 5.87 -12.70 29.36
C LEU A 358 6.31 -14.16 29.31
N GLN A 359 6.94 -14.59 28.23
CA GLN A 359 7.46 -15.95 28.07
C GLN A 359 8.58 -16.27 29.07
N LEU A 360 9.39 -15.24 29.42
CA LEU A 360 10.42 -15.33 30.45
C LEU A 360 9.83 -15.20 31.88
N LYS A 361 8.51 -14.98 32.00
CA LYS A 361 7.79 -14.74 33.27
C LYS A 361 8.21 -13.44 33.98
N GLU A 362 8.69 -12.47 33.22
CA GLU A 362 9.06 -11.13 33.66
C GLU A 362 7.85 -10.21 33.45
N TYR A 363 6.80 -10.42 34.25
CA TYR A 363 5.48 -9.80 34.03
C TYR A 363 5.49 -8.29 34.18
N ASP A 364 6.26 -7.75 35.13
CA ASP A 364 6.34 -6.32 35.38
C ASP A 364 6.99 -5.57 34.19
N GLU A 365 8.02 -6.15 33.60
CA GLU A 365 8.69 -5.61 32.41
C GLU A 365 7.77 -5.64 31.19
N ALA A 366 7.02 -6.73 31.03
CA ALA A 366 6.04 -6.86 29.95
C ALA A 366 4.93 -5.80 30.06
N GLU A 367 4.32 -5.66 31.24
CA GLU A 367 3.26 -4.67 31.47
C GLU A 367 3.75 -3.24 31.26
N ASN A 368 4.95 -2.90 31.72
CA ASN A 368 5.56 -1.59 31.49
C ASN A 368 5.68 -1.25 30.00
N LEU A 369 6.02 -2.23 29.16
CA LEU A 369 6.10 -2.05 27.70
C LEU A 369 4.70 -1.89 27.09
N PHE A 370 3.73 -2.68 27.51
CA PHE A 370 2.35 -2.61 27.01
C PHE A 370 1.71 -1.25 27.35
N TYR A 371 1.87 -0.74 28.56
CA TYR A 371 1.40 0.60 28.89
C TYR A 371 2.11 1.70 28.10
N LYS A 372 3.42 1.57 27.83
CA LYS A 372 4.12 2.51 26.95
C LYS A 372 3.57 2.49 25.53
N VAL A 373 3.24 1.32 24.99
CA VAL A 373 2.61 1.23 23.64
C VAL A 373 1.27 1.94 23.66
N MET A 374 0.45 1.73 24.67
CA MET A 374 -0.84 2.44 24.80
C MET A 374 -0.66 3.95 24.85
N ASP A 375 0.32 4.44 25.65
CA ASP A 375 0.58 5.87 25.83
C ASP A 375 1.00 6.60 24.53
N ILE A 376 1.65 5.87 23.59
CA ILE A 376 2.11 6.44 22.31
C ILE A 376 1.18 6.12 21.14
N SER A 377 0.09 5.38 21.37
CA SER A 377 -0.87 5.02 20.34
C SER A 377 -1.98 6.06 20.22
N PRO A 378 -2.46 6.37 19.01
CA PRO A 378 -3.64 7.21 18.80
C PRO A 378 -4.88 6.62 19.48
N ASP A 379 -5.80 7.49 19.91
CA ASP A 379 -7.01 7.08 20.63
C ASP A 379 -7.89 6.11 19.83
N ASP A 380 -7.95 6.28 18.50
CA ASP A 380 -8.70 5.44 17.57
C ASP A 380 -8.08 4.07 17.30
N GLU A 381 -6.81 3.86 17.66
CA GLU A 381 -6.12 2.57 17.55
C GLU A 381 -6.03 1.82 18.90
N LEU A 382 -6.43 2.43 20.01
CA LEU A 382 -6.22 1.86 21.35
C LEU A 382 -6.94 0.53 21.57
N SER A 383 -8.11 0.33 21.00
CA SER A 383 -8.82 -0.94 21.14
C SER A 383 -8.07 -2.09 20.48
N GLU A 384 -7.53 -1.87 19.27
CA GLU A 384 -6.70 -2.83 18.56
C GLU A 384 -5.41 -3.14 19.32
N VAL A 385 -4.75 -2.11 19.87
CA VAL A 385 -3.54 -2.29 20.72
C VAL A 385 -3.84 -3.15 21.92
N ILE A 386 -4.94 -2.87 22.65
CA ILE A 386 -5.36 -3.67 23.82
C ILE A 386 -5.68 -5.11 23.40
N TYR A 387 -6.31 -5.29 22.25
CA TYR A 387 -6.60 -6.63 21.71
C TYR A 387 -5.31 -7.40 21.39
N ASN A 388 -4.32 -6.76 20.77
CA ASN A 388 -3.01 -7.38 20.50
C ASN A 388 -2.26 -7.74 21.79
N ILE A 389 -2.37 -6.93 22.85
CA ILE A 389 -1.85 -7.25 24.19
C ILE A 389 -2.58 -8.48 24.74
N ALA A 390 -3.92 -8.50 24.72
CA ALA A 390 -4.72 -9.64 25.18
C ALA A 390 -4.36 -10.94 24.43
N ASN A 391 -4.15 -10.86 23.11
CA ASN A 391 -3.69 -11.99 22.31
C ASN A 391 -2.30 -12.50 22.75
N SER A 392 -1.39 -11.62 23.14
CA SER A 392 -0.07 -12.01 23.64
C SER A 392 -0.18 -12.88 24.90
N TYR A 393 -1.11 -12.56 25.81
CA TYR A 393 -1.41 -13.38 26.98
C TYR A 393 -2.12 -14.68 26.58
N TYR A 394 -3.05 -14.62 25.64
CA TYR A 394 -3.80 -15.80 25.17
C TYR A 394 -2.89 -16.88 24.56
N PHE A 395 -1.92 -16.47 23.71
CA PHE A 395 -0.96 -17.40 23.12
C PHE A 395 -0.05 -18.09 24.14
N LEU A 396 0.13 -17.47 25.31
CA LEU A 396 0.89 -18.04 26.42
C LEU A 396 0.01 -18.77 27.43
N GLU A 397 -1.25 -19.01 27.08
CA GLU A 397 -2.23 -19.71 27.94
C GLU A 397 -2.52 -18.99 29.27
N LEU A 398 -2.23 -17.69 29.35
CA LEU A 398 -2.50 -16.82 30.49
C LEU A 398 -3.94 -16.27 30.39
N TYR A 399 -4.92 -17.17 30.44
CA TYR A 399 -6.33 -16.87 30.16
C TYR A 399 -6.96 -15.85 31.13
N PRO A 400 -6.68 -15.86 32.44
CA PRO A 400 -7.24 -14.84 33.35
C PRO A 400 -6.81 -13.43 32.97
N GLU A 401 -5.54 -13.23 32.63
CA GLU A 401 -4.97 -11.95 32.18
C GLU A 401 -5.53 -11.55 30.82
N THR A 402 -5.68 -12.52 29.89
CA THR A 402 -6.37 -12.30 28.61
C THR A 402 -7.76 -11.72 28.81
N ILE A 403 -8.55 -12.31 29.70
CA ILE A 403 -9.92 -11.85 30.02
C ILE A 403 -9.87 -10.43 30.60
N ALA A 404 -8.96 -10.17 31.54
CA ALA A 404 -8.84 -8.84 32.16
C ALA A 404 -8.48 -7.73 31.13
N TRP A 405 -7.64 -8.04 30.13
CA TRP A 405 -7.32 -7.11 29.05
C TRP A 405 -8.50 -6.93 28.07
N CYS A 406 -9.21 -7.99 27.72
CA CYS A 406 -10.41 -7.90 26.87
C CYS A 406 -11.55 -7.12 27.56
N GLU A 407 -11.71 -7.23 28.88
CA GLU A 407 -12.72 -6.47 29.64
C GLU A 407 -12.47 -4.95 29.55
N LYS A 408 -11.22 -4.49 29.38
CA LYS A 408 -10.92 -3.07 29.13
C LYS A 408 -11.51 -2.58 27.80
N ILE A 409 -11.52 -3.43 26.76
CA ILE A 409 -12.14 -3.12 25.47
C ILE A 409 -13.66 -3.01 25.64
N ILE A 410 -14.28 -3.99 26.28
CA ILE A 410 -15.74 -4.01 26.49
C ILE A 410 -16.21 -2.78 27.27
N LEU A 411 -15.40 -2.31 28.24
CA LEU A 411 -15.74 -1.16 29.07
C LEU A 411 -15.57 0.17 28.35
N ASN A 412 -14.50 0.33 27.57
CA ASN A 412 -14.11 1.63 27.01
C ASN A 412 -14.47 1.78 25.52
N TYR A 413 -14.61 0.68 24.77
CA TYR A 413 -14.86 0.64 23.32
C TYR A 413 -16.01 -0.32 22.98
N PRO A 414 -17.25 -0.03 23.43
CA PRO A 414 -18.39 -0.97 23.28
C PRO A 414 -18.77 -1.27 21.81
N ASP A 415 -18.42 -0.41 20.87
CA ASP A 415 -18.70 -0.62 19.45
C ASP A 415 -17.71 -1.61 18.81
N GLU A 416 -16.55 -1.84 19.44
CA GLU A 416 -15.45 -2.70 18.94
C GLU A 416 -15.25 -3.98 19.80
N GLN A 417 -16.26 -4.33 20.61
CA GLN A 417 -16.11 -5.40 21.60
C GLN A 417 -16.24 -6.84 21.05
N MET A 418 -16.60 -7.02 19.78
CA MET A 418 -16.93 -8.36 19.24
C MET A 418 -15.75 -9.33 19.32
N GLU A 419 -14.58 -8.90 18.89
CA GLU A 419 -13.37 -9.72 18.92
C GLU A 419 -12.92 -10.01 20.34
N ALA A 420 -13.04 -9.03 21.24
CA ALA A 420 -12.73 -9.22 22.65
C ALA A 420 -13.67 -10.24 23.31
N LEU A 421 -14.99 -10.18 23.03
CA LEU A 421 -15.96 -11.18 23.52
C LEU A 421 -15.64 -12.58 23.01
N HIS A 422 -15.22 -12.69 21.75
CA HIS A 422 -14.81 -13.97 21.16
C HIS A 422 -13.56 -14.53 21.86
N LEU A 423 -12.54 -13.69 22.08
CA LEU A 423 -11.30 -14.09 22.75
C LEU A 423 -11.54 -14.51 24.20
N ILE A 424 -12.47 -13.84 24.91
CA ILE A 424 -12.92 -14.25 26.25
C ILE A 424 -13.63 -15.62 26.18
N ALA A 425 -14.52 -15.84 25.21
CA ALA A 425 -15.18 -17.12 25.03
C ALA A 425 -14.17 -18.25 24.77
N CYS A 426 -13.16 -18.01 23.92
CA CYS A 426 -12.04 -18.91 23.67
C CYS A 426 -11.25 -19.22 24.95
N SER A 427 -10.96 -18.21 25.77
CA SER A 427 -10.24 -18.34 27.03
C SER A 427 -11.01 -19.22 28.02
N HIS A 428 -12.31 -18.99 28.21
CA HIS A 428 -13.16 -19.82 29.05
C HIS A 428 -13.30 -21.26 28.53
N TYR A 429 -13.37 -21.41 27.19
CA TYR A 429 -13.40 -22.77 26.59
C TYR A 429 -12.14 -23.56 26.94
N ASN A 430 -10.94 -22.92 26.78
CA ASN A 430 -9.66 -23.56 27.09
C ASN A 430 -9.51 -23.85 28.59
N MET A 431 -10.08 -23.01 29.46
CA MET A 431 -10.16 -23.28 30.91
C MET A 431 -11.23 -24.32 31.30
N SER A 432 -11.93 -24.91 30.31
CA SER A 432 -13.04 -25.84 30.52
C SER A 432 -14.26 -25.22 31.24
N ASP A 433 -14.39 -23.93 31.28
CA ASP A 433 -15.54 -23.20 31.83
C ASP A 433 -16.61 -23.01 30.73
N VAL A 434 -17.30 -24.10 30.43
CA VAL A 434 -18.34 -24.13 29.38
C VAL A 434 -19.49 -23.14 29.66
N HIS A 435 -19.81 -22.90 30.96
CA HIS A 435 -20.91 -22.01 31.31
C HIS A 435 -20.59 -20.53 30.91
N GLN A 436 -19.44 -20.04 31.26
CA GLN A 436 -19.01 -18.67 30.86
C GLN A 436 -18.80 -18.60 29.35
N CYS A 437 -18.16 -19.59 28.74
CA CYS A 437 -18.03 -19.65 27.28
C CYS A 437 -19.39 -19.47 26.58
N LEU A 438 -20.40 -20.26 26.94
CA LEU A 438 -21.74 -20.11 26.37
C LEU A 438 -22.39 -18.75 26.64
N ARG A 439 -22.13 -18.16 27.81
CA ARG A 439 -22.61 -16.80 28.13
C ARG A 439 -22.08 -15.76 27.16
N TYR A 440 -20.78 -15.74 26.89
CA TYR A 440 -20.17 -14.79 25.97
C TYR A 440 -20.55 -15.07 24.51
N LEU A 441 -20.61 -16.32 24.08
CA LEU A 441 -21.14 -16.70 22.75
C LEU A 441 -22.59 -16.24 22.55
N THR A 442 -23.41 -16.28 23.61
CA THR A 442 -24.80 -15.80 23.56
C THR A 442 -24.84 -14.26 23.44
N GLN A 443 -23.94 -13.53 24.08
CA GLN A 443 -23.82 -12.08 23.92
C GLN A 443 -23.45 -11.72 22.48
N ILE A 444 -22.43 -12.38 21.90
CA ILE A 444 -22.04 -12.24 20.49
C ILE A 444 -23.25 -12.46 19.58
N TRP A 445 -24.01 -13.55 19.81
CA TRP A 445 -25.22 -13.86 19.07
C TRP A 445 -26.29 -12.77 19.15
N GLN A 446 -26.47 -12.17 20.32
CA GLN A 446 -27.51 -11.14 20.53
C GLN A 446 -27.17 -9.81 19.89
N MET A 447 -25.89 -9.47 19.81
CA MET A 447 -25.41 -8.24 19.19
C MET A 447 -25.53 -8.28 17.67
N ASN A 448 -25.41 -9.44 17.06
CA ASN A 448 -25.33 -9.62 15.61
C ASN A 448 -26.70 -10.03 15.00
N ASN A 449 -27.71 -9.21 15.19
CA ASN A 449 -29.12 -9.49 14.88
C ASN A 449 -29.46 -9.83 13.42
N SER A 450 -28.52 -9.82 12.44
CA SER A 450 -28.80 -10.14 11.03
C SER A 450 -27.60 -10.52 10.15
N ASN A 451 -26.37 -10.19 10.52
CA ASN A 451 -25.18 -10.53 9.75
C ASN A 451 -24.15 -11.18 10.67
N PHE A 452 -24.31 -12.46 10.92
CA PHE A 452 -23.28 -13.24 11.59
C PHE A 452 -22.06 -13.29 10.65
N ASP A 453 -20.96 -12.72 11.09
CA ASP A 453 -19.71 -12.86 10.38
C ASP A 453 -19.39 -14.35 10.29
N GLU A 454 -19.29 -14.90 9.08
CA GLU A 454 -19.05 -16.32 8.86
C GLU A 454 -17.79 -16.79 9.58
N ALA A 455 -16.82 -15.88 9.84
CA ALA A 455 -15.61 -16.17 10.58
C ALA A 455 -15.88 -16.76 11.98
N TYR A 456 -16.87 -16.24 12.72
CA TYR A 456 -17.23 -16.78 14.04
C TYR A 456 -18.03 -18.07 13.97
N LEU A 457 -18.84 -18.24 12.90
CA LEU A 457 -19.58 -19.48 12.64
C LEU A 457 -18.67 -20.61 12.17
N ASN A 458 -17.57 -20.29 11.52
CA ASN A 458 -16.62 -21.25 10.97
C ASN A 458 -15.60 -21.74 12.01
N ASP A 459 -15.52 -21.13 13.19
CA ASP A 459 -14.71 -21.69 14.26
C ASP A 459 -15.27 -23.08 14.66
N LYS A 460 -14.55 -24.11 14.24
CA LYS A 460 -14.94 -25.53 14.45
C LYS A 460 -15.20 -25.85 15.91
N ARG A 461 -14.57 -25.13 16.85
CA ARG A 461 -14.75 -25.30 18.29
C ARG A 461 -16.17 -24.94 18.74
N PHE A 462 -16.75 -23.90 18.14
CA PHE A 462 -18.02 -23.31 18.58
C PHE A 462 -19.19 -23.58 17.64
N LYS A 463 -18.97 -24.09 16.43
CA LYS A 463 -20.03 -24.34 15.45
C LYS A 463 -21.25 -25.04 16.05
N HIS A 464 -21.03 -26.14 16.76
CA HIS A 464 -22.11 -26.90 17.38
C HIS A 464 -22.78 -26.14 18.54
N MET A 465 -22.03 -25.31 19.28
CA MET A 465 -22.60 -24.47 20.35
C MET A 465 -23.47 -23.35 19.75
N PHE A 466 -23.07 -22.71 18.68
CA PHE A 466 -23.87 -21.71 17.97
C PHE A 466 -25.13 -22.31 17.36
N GLU A 467 -25.07 -23.49 16.76
CA GLU A 467 -26.23 -24.21 16.25
C GLU A 467 -27.27 -24.46 17.37
N ASN A 468 -26.83 -24.86 18.55
CA ASN A 468 -27.68 -25.08 19.71
C ASN A 468 -28.32 -23.77 20.24
N ILE A 469 -27.55 -22.66 20.28
CA ILE A 469 -28.06 -21.34 20.67
C ILE A 469 -29.12 -20.87 19.67
N ALA A 470 -28.85 -21.00 18.37
CA ALA A 470 -29.79 -20.64 17.30
C ALA A 470 -31.10 -21.43 17.42
N GLN A 471 -31.01 -22.72 17.64
CA GLN A 471 -32.20 -23.60 17.81
C GLN A 471 -33.01 -23.25 19.07
N ALA A 472 -32.33 -22.97 20.20
CA ALA A 472 -32.97 -22.53 21.42
C ALA A 472 -33.72 -21.20 21.24
N ASN A 473 -33.12 -20.23 20.57
CA ASN A 473 -33.75 -18.93 20.29
C ASN A 473 -34.94 -19.05 19.34
N LYS A 474 -34.85 -19.91 18.33
CA LYS A 474 -35.99 -20.20 17.42
C LYS A 474 -37.17 -20.80 18.16
N ASN A 475 -36.91 -21.75 19.07
CA ASN A 475 -37.94 -22.38 19.91
C ASN A 475 -38.58 -21.39 20.89
N TYR A 476 -37.79 -20.43 21.43
CA TYR A 476 -38.30 -19.38 22.32
C TYR A 476 -39.21 -18.39 21.57
N LYS A 477 -38.81 -17.95 20.37
CA LYS A 477 -39.64 -17.07 19.53
C LYS A 477 -40.96 -17.72 19.12
N ASN A 478 -40.92 -19.01 18.76
CA ASN A 478 -42.13 -19.76 18.38
C ASN A 478 -43.09 -19.99 19.58
N LYS A 479 -42.60 -20.09 20.81
CA LYS A 479 -43.45 -20.14 22.02
C LYS A 479 -44.14 -18.80 22.29
N LYS A 480 -43.43 -17.69 22.09
CA LYS A 480 -43.95 -16.33 22.34
C LYS A 480 -44.97 -15.87 21.29
N THR A 481 -44.98 -16.47 20.11
CA THR A 481 -45.98 -16.20 19.03
C THR A 481 -47.23 -17.06 19.17
N ASN A 482 -47.22 -18.08 20.02
CA ASN A 482 -48.33 -18.98 20.28
C ASN A 482 -49.03 -18.75 21.65
N GLU A 483 -48.55 -17.81 22.44
CA GLU A 483 -49.19 -17.20 23.61
C GLU A 483 -49.78 -15.80 23.22
#